data_c2a6fd7d992f7c6c27cd1487776665c7
#
_entry.id   c2a6fd7d992f7c6c27cd1487776665c7
#
_cell.length_a   1.000
_cell.length_b   1.000
_cell.length_c   1.000
_cell.angle_alpha   90.00
_cell.angle_beta   90.00
_cell.angle_gamma   90.00
#
_symmetry.space_group_name_H-M   'P 1'
#
loop_
_entity.id
_entity.type
_entity.pdbx_description
1 polymer ?
#
loop_
_entity_poly.entity_id
_entity_poly.type
_entity_poly.pdbx_seq_one_letter_code
_entity_poly.pdbx_strand_id
1 'polypeptide(L)'
;TSPMSDHDAILEAKLKVIDKTHRCVHGKTALLVIDMQHGFLDEGASLAVEAAHDIIPNIAALIDACREKNAPVIFTEFVYADNVPCLRGDPFGIEHLPSKGDPGFGKPSSNCLIGHNAGVGIESAGTVDALKPRPEELIIRGHTYDKFYGTPLDLALRSQEITHLVMTGITTDVCVNSTLIAATQRNYQVTAITDGCASPWPDLHDACFKIWQPKFARLKTAAEALSEIEAIS
;
A
#
# COMPACT_ATOMS: atom_id res chain seq x y z
N THR A 1 -7.22 25.40 29.72
CA THR A 1 -7.27 24.06 29.08
C THR A 1 -8.59 23.43 29.43
N SER A 2 -9.45 23.19 28.44
CA SER A 2 -10.70 22.43 28.65
C SER A 2 -10.35 21.03 29.17
N PRO A 3 -11.12 20.47 30.10
CA PRO A 3 -10.89 19.11 30.55
C PRO A 3 -11.03 18.15 29.36
N MET A 4 -10.16 17.14 29.31
CA MET A 4 -10.23 16.06 28.31
C MET A 4 -11.59 15.36 28.42
N SER A 5 -12.27 15.14 27.31
CA SER A 5 -13.53 14.41 27.31
C SER A 5 -13.31 12.94 27.68
N ASP A 6 -14.34 12.28 28.22
CA ASP A 6 -14.26 10.82 28.47
C ASP A 6 -13.91 10.03 27.22
N HIS A 7 -14.34 10.53 26.05
CA HIS A 7 -14.03 9.93 24.76
C HIS A 7 -12.54 10.01 24.42
N ASP A 8 -11.91 11.16 24.68
CA ASP A 8 -10.48 11.35 24.46
C ASP A 8 -9.63 10.48 25.39
N ALA A 9 -10.04 10.33 26.63
CA ALA A 9 -9.38 9.46 27.60
C ALA A 9 -9.45 7.97 27.18
N ILE A 10 -10.60 7.54 26.68
CA ILE A 10 -10.78 6.18 26.14
C ILE A 10 -9.89 5.97 24.90
N LEU A 11 -9.85 6.94 24.00
CA LEU A 11 -8.99 6.87 22.82
C LEU A 11 -7.51 6.77 23.20
N GLU A 12 -7.04 7.62 24.11
CA GLU A 12 -5.65 7.57 24.60
C GLU A 12 -5.29 6.20 25.19
N ALA A 13 -6.18 5.62 25.99
CA ALA A 13 -5.97 4.29 26.55
C ALA A 13 -5.90 3.20 25.47
N LYS A 14 -6.75 3.28 24.45
CA LYS A 14 -6.71 2.37 23.28
C LYS A 14 -5.43 2.50 22.49
N LEU A 15 -4.94 3.71 22.25
CA LEU A 15 -3.70 3.93 21.51
C LEU A 15 -2.49 3.28 22.19
N LYS A 16 -2.44 3.30 23.52
CA LYS A 16 -1.37 2.61 24.27
C LYS A 16 -1.42 1.10 24.09
N VAL A 17 -2.62 0.51 24.08
CA VAL A 17 -2.78 -0.93 23.83
C VAL A 17 -2.42 -1.28 22.38
N ILE A 18 -2.89 -0.50 21.41
CA ILE A 18 -2.58 -0.68 20.00
C ILE A 18 -1.08 -0.56 19.74
N ASP A 19 -0.40 0.42 20.33
CA ASP A 19 1.04 0.57 20.17
C ASP A 19 1.80 -0.66 20.64
N LYS A 20 1.35 -1.29 21.71
CA LYS A 20 1.96 -2.52 22.23
C LYS A 20 1.65 -3.74 21.37
N THR A 21 0.39 -3.93 20.98
CA THR A 21 -0.07 -5.15 20.29
C THR A 21 0.32 -5.18 18.82
N HIS A 22 0.48 -4.03 18.20
CA HIS A 22 0.82 -3.87 16.77
C HIS A 22 2.32 -3.70 16.51
N ARG A 23 3.13 -3.70 17.56
CA ARG A 23 4.59 -3.62 17.42
C ARG A 23 5.11 -4.77 16.58
N CYS A 24 6.08 -4.50 15.71
CA CYS A 24 6.70 -5.52 14.85
C CYS A 24 7.27 -6.68 15.68
N VAL A 25 7.03 -7.89 15.22
CA VAL A 25 7.46 -9.14 15.87
C VAL A 25 8.33 -9.92 14.88
N HIS A 26 9.47 -10.41 15.35
CA HIS A 26 10.38 -11.22 14.54
C HIS A 26 9.66 -12.45 13.97
N GLY A 27 9.85 -12.70 12.68
CA GLY A 27 9.24 -13.85 11.97
C GLY A 27 7.72 -13.78 11.82
N LYS A 28 7.08 -12.67 12.25
CA LYS A 28 5.62 -12.49 12.19
C LYS A 28 5.20 -11.21 11.47
N THR A 29 6.15 -10.41 11.03
CA THR A 29 5.92 -9.12 10.39
C THR A 29 6.28 -9.18 8.91
N ALA A 30 5.42 -8.62 8.05
CA ALA A 30 5.70 -8.37 6.64
C ALA A 30 5.46 -6.91 6.27
N LEU A 31 6.23 -6.41 5.32
CA LEU A 31 6.03 -5.11 4.70
C LEU A 31 5.19 -5.27 3.43
N LEU A 32 4.10 -4.50 3.31
CA LEU A 32 3.35 -4.36 2.07
C LEU A 32 3.72 -3.04 1.38
N VAL A 33 4.11 -3.12 0.13
CA VAL A 33 4.37 -1.99 -0.77
C VAL A 33 3.27 -1.99 -1.81
N ILE A 34 2.29 -1.10 -1.63
CA ILE A 34 1.05 -1.11 -2.41
C ILE A 34 1.16 -0.17 -3.60
N ASP A 35 1.05 -0.75 -4.79
CA ASP A 35 0.82 -0.09 -6.08
C ASP A 35 1.80 1.05 -6.43
N MET A 36 3.05 0.93 -6.04
CA MET A 36 4.11 1.87 -6.40
C MET A 36 4.62 1.61 -7.82
N GLN A 37 3.77 1.85 -8.82
CA GLN A 37 3.91 1.40 -10.20
C GLN A 37 4.24 2.55 -11.16
N HIS A 38 4.90 2.21 -12.26
CA HIS A 38 5.15 3.16 -13.36
C HIS A 38 3.89 3.87 -13.84
N GLY A 39 2.76 3.16 -13.96
CA GLY A 39 1.48 3.73 -14.38
C GLY A 39 0.87 4.77 -13.41
N PHE A 40 1.42 4.90 -12.22
CA PHE A 40 1.00 5.89 -11.20
C PHE A 40 2.09 6.94 -10.89
N LEU A 41 3.34 6.68 -11.25
CA LEU A 41 4.45 7.55 -10.87
C LEU A 41 5.17 8.21 -12.05
N ASP A 42 5.17 7.59 -13.23
CA ASP A 42 5.92 8.12 -14.36
C ASP A 42 5.32 9.43 -14.87
N GLU A 43 6.18 10.31 -15.37
CA GLU A 43 5.75 11.54 -16.01
C GLU A 43 4.82 11.21 -17.20
N GLY A 44 3.67 11.87 -17.24
CA GLY A 44 2.67 11.66 -18.29
C GLY A 44 1.77 10.42 -18.09
N ALA A 45 1.90 9.70 -17.00
CA ALA A 45 0.94 8.67 -16.65
C ALA A 45 -0.44 9.27 -16.40
N SER A 46 -1.50 8.66 -16.95
CA SER A 46 -2.86 9.21 -16.87
C SER A 46 -3.42 9.26 -15.44
N LEU A 47 -2.91 8.41 -14.56
CA LEU A 47 -3.30 8.33 -13.15
C LEU A 47 -2.15 8.76 -12.22
N ALA A 48 -1.31 9.68 -12.68
CA ALA A 48 -0.13 10.11 -11.93
C ALA A 48 -0.47 10.67 -10.55
N VAL A 49 0.25 10.20 -9.55
CA VAL A 49 0.20 10.67 -8.15
C VAL A 49 1.54 11.32 -7.83
N GLU A 50 1.65 12.63 -8.04
CA GLU A 50 2.93 13.35 -7.86
C GLU A 50 3.50 13.20 -6.45
N ALA A 51 2.65 13.27 -5.42
CA ALA A 51 3.04 13.09 -4.03
C ALA A 51 3.68 11.71 -3.73
N ALA A 52 3.51 10.73 -4.61
CA ALA A 52 4.11 9.41 -4.45
C ALA A 52 5.64 9.42 -4.61
N HIS A 53 6.20 10.40 -5.30
CA HIS A 53 7.65 10.53 -5.41
C HIS A 53 8.32 10.84 -4.08
N ASP A 54 7.67 11.61 -3.23
CA ASP A 54 8.19 12.04 -1.93
C ASP A 54 8.31 10.90 -0.92
N ILE A 55 7.51 9.85 -1.08
CA ILE A 55 7.53 8.70 -0.17
C ILE A 55 8.49 7.58 -0.58
N ILE A 56 9.04 7.62 -1.78
CA ILE A 56 9.97 6.59 -2.29
C ILE A 56 11.16 6.36 -1.35
N PRO A 57 11.88 7.39 -0.87
CA PRO A 57 13.03 7.17 0.00
C PRO A 57 12.66 6.45 1.32
N ASN A 58 11.52 6.79 1.89
CA ASN A 58 11.05 6.17 3.13
C ASN A 58 10.67 4.69 2.91
N ILE A 59 10.00 4.39 1.82
CA ILE A 59 9.65 3.00 1.47
C ILE A 59 10.92 2.19 1.17
N ALA A 60 11.88 2.75 0.42
CA ALA A 60 13.14 2.08 0.11
C ALA A 60 13.91 1.71 1.38
N ALA A 61 13.99 2.63 2.35
CA ALA A 61 14.65 2.37 3.63
C ALA A 61 13.95 1.24 4.41
N LEU A 62 12.63 1.21 4.43
CA LEU A 62 11.85 0.13 5.07
C LEU A 62 12.05 -1.21 4.38
N ILE A 63 12.10 -1.24 3.04
CA ILE A 63 12.39 -2.44 2.25
C ILE A 63 13.77 -3.00 2.64
N ASP A 64 14.79 -2.15 2.68
CA ASP A 64 16.15 -2.58 3.01
C ASP A 64 16.24 -3.14 4.44
N ALA A 65 15.64 -2.47 5.41
CA ALA A 65 15.59 -2.95 6.79
C ALA A 65 14.86 -4.29 6.93
N CYS A 66 13.73 -4.47 6.24
CA CYS A 66 13.00 -5.74 6.23
C CYS A 66 13.85 -6.86 5.60
N ARG A 67 14.52 -6.58 4.49
CA ARG A 67 15.43 -7.55 3.82
C ARG A 67 16.58 -7.96 4.73
N GLU A 68 17.20 -7.03 5.45
CA GLU A 68 18.26 -7.32 6.42
C GLU A 68 17.77 -8.20 7.58
N LYS A 69 16.52 -8.07 7.96
CA LYS A 69 15.89 -8.85 9.05
C LYS A 69 15.19 -10.13 8.55
N ASN A 70 15.27 -10.43 7.27
CA ASN A 70 14.55 -11.54 6.63
C ASN A 70 13.02 -11.46 6.84
N ALA A 71 12.49 -10.27 7.03
CA ALA A 71 11.06 -10.04 7.04
C ALA A 71 10.55 -9.96 5.59
N PRO A 72 9.46 -10.66 5.25
CA PRO A 72 8.92 -10.63 3.90
C PRO A 72 8.56 -9.23 3.44
N VAL A 73 8.95 -8.89 2.22
CA VAL A 73 8.49 -7.71 1.49
C VAL A 73 7.59 -8.19 0.38
N ILE A 74 6.35 -7.74 0.38
CA ILE A 74 5.33 -8.12 -0.60
C ILE A 74 4.89 -6.88 -1.34
N PHE A 75 4.96 -6.95 -2.65
CA PHE A 75 4.55 -5.88 -3.55
C PHE A 75 3.18 -6.18 -4.11
N THR A 76 2.38 -5.14 -4.31
CA THR A 76 1.13 -5.28 -5.06
C THR A 76 1.19 -4.43 -6.32
N GLU A 77 0.58 -4.92 -7.38
CA GLU A 77 0.46 -4.22 -8.64
C GLU A 77 -0.99 -4.29 -9.10
N PHE A 78 -1.59 -3.12 -9.24
CA PHE A 78 -2.89 -2.96 -9.86
C PHE A 78 -2.73 -3.11 -11.36
N VAL A 79 -3.39 -4.08 -11.96
CA VAL A 79 -3.13 -4.46 -13.35
C VAL A 79 -4.42 -4.56 -14.16
N TYR A 80 -4.32 -4.17 -15.42
CA TYR A 80 -5.33 -4.43 -16.42
C TYR A 80 -4.74 -5.29 -17.54
N ALA A 81 -5.42 -6.37 -17.87
CA ALA A 81 -5.15 -7.20 -19.04
C ALA A 81 -6.39 -8.01 -19.37
N ASP A 82 -6.53 -8.44 -20.63
CA ASP A 82 -7.70 -9.19 -21.09
C ASP A 82 -7.94 -10.51 -20.33
N ASN A 83 -6.88 -11.07 -19.78
CA ASN A 83 -6.91 -12.32 -19.03
C ASN A 83 -6.86 -12.14 -17.49
N VAL A 84 -6.93 -10.91 -17.01
CA VAL A 84 -7.02 -10.63 -15.58
C VAL A 84 -8.46 -10.27 -15.23
N PRO A 85 -9.13 -11.00 -14.32
CA PRO A 85 -10.47 -10.67 -13.90
C PRO A 85 -10.52 -9.25 -13.30
N CYS A 86 -11.42 -8.45 -13.81
CA CYS A 86 -11.69 -7.11 -13.34
C CYS A 86 -12.94 -7.08 -12.47
N LEU A 87 -12.97 -6.25 -11.46
CA LEU A 87 -14.10 -6.12 -10.54
C LEU A 87 -15.39 -5.71 -11.27
N ARG A 88 -15.26 -4.95 -12.35
CA ARG A 88 -16.32 -4.58 -13.27
C ARG A 88 -15.94 -4.96 -14.68
N GLY A 89 -16.91 -5.33 -15.51
CA GLY A 89 -16.67 -5.82 -16.86
C GLY A 89 -16.32 -4.76 -17.90
N ASP A 90 -16.35 -3.50 -17.53
CA ASP A 90 -15.99 -2.34 -18.36
C ASP A 90 -15.00 -1.43 -17.63
N PRO A 91 -14.57 -0.35 -18.22
CA PRO A 91 -13.69 0.59 -17.55
C PRO A 91 -14.23 1.01 -16.18
N PHE A 92 -13.62 0.64 -15.26
CA PHE A 92 -13.59 0.35 -13.88
C PHE A 92 -14.00 1.45 -12.93
N GLY A 93 -14.09 2.63 -13.30
CA GLY A 93 -14.43 3.78 -12.51
C GLY A 93 -14.07 5.02 -13.28
N ILE A 94 -14.54 6.14 -12.82
CA ILE A 94 -14.32 7.40 -13.51
C ILE A 94 -12.82 7.77 -13.58
N GLU A 95 -12.04 7.35 -12.61
CA GLU A 95 -10.60 7.54 -12.56
C GLU A 95 -9.83 6.78 -13.65
N HIS A 96 -10.44 5.78 -14.25
CA HIS A 96 -9.86 5.00 -15.35
C HIS A 96 -10.30 5.49 -16.73
N LEU A 97 -11.14 6.48 -16.78
CA LEU A 97 -11.52 7.11 -18.03
C LEU A 97 -10.37 7.97 -18.55
N PRO A 98 -10.07 7.93 -19.84
CA PRO A 98 -9.02 8.74 -20.42
C PRO A 98 -9.33 10.23 -20.26
N SER A 99 -8.32 11.01 -19.90
CA SER A 99 -8.40 12.47 -19.96
C SER A 99 -8.42 12.96 -21.40
N LYS A 100 -8.84 14.21 -21.60
CA LYS A 100 -8.81 14.82 -22.93
C LYS A 100 -7.36 14.84 -23.46
N GLY A 101 -7.14 14.17 -24.58
CA GLY A 101 -5.82 14.02 -25.20
C GLY A 101 -5.08 12.75 -24.78
N ASP A 102 -5.57 12.01 -23.81
CA ASP A 102 -5.06 10.72 -23.41
C ASP A 102 -5.34 9.68 -24.54
N PRO A 103 -4.42 8.77 -24.86
CA PRO A 103 -4.65 7.72 -25.86
C PRO A 103 -5.80 6.77 -25.50
N GLY A 104 -6.29 6.82 -24.28
CA GLY A 104 -7.45 6.06 -23.84
C GLY A 104 -7.10 4.82 -23.04
N PHE A 105 -8.12 4.21 -22.47
CA PHE A 105 -8.01 3.00 -21.70
C PHE A 105 -7.35 1.88 -22.50
N GLY A 106 -6.41 1.18 -21.88
CA GLY A 106 -5.66 0.11 -22.54
C GLY A 106 -4.49 0.58 -23.40
N LYS A 107 -4.15 1.85 -23.35
CA LYS A 107 -2.97 2.41 -24.04
C LYS A 107 -1.79 2.56 -23.10
N PRO A 108 -0.55 2.62 -23.64
CA PRO A 108 0.64 2.88 -22.83
C PRO A 108 0.44 4.09 -21.92
N SER A 109 0.93 4.03 -20.70
CA SER A 109 0.79 5.04 -19.66
C SER A 109 -0.63 5.39 -19.20
N SER A 110 -1.66 4.86 -19.84
CA SER A 110 -3.04 5.14 -19.43
C SER A 110 -3.51 4.33 -18.24
N ASN A 111 -3.06 3.08 -18.16
CA ASN A 111 -3.55 2.14 -17.15
C ASN A 111 -2.49 1.08 -16.91
N CYS A 112 -2.17 0.74 -15.79
CA CYS A 112 -1.21 -0.26 -15.37
C CYS A 112 -1.33 -1.59 -16.17
N LEU A 113 -0.89 -1.58 -17.42
CA LEU A 113 -1.05 -2.67 -18.37
C LEU A 113 0.07 -3.70 -18.26
N ILE A 114 -0.31 -4.97 -18.34
CA ILE A 114 0.63 -6.07 -18.52
C ILE A 114 0.73 -6.41 -19.99
N GLY A 115 1.95 -6.48 -20.50
CA GLY A 115 2.29 -7.08 -21.81
C GLY A 115 1.78 -6.37 -23.04
N HIS A 116 0.77 -5.56 -22.94
CA HIS A 116 0.21 -4.80 -24.04
C HIS A 116 0.69 -3.36 -24.01
N ASN A 117 1.44 -2.97 -25.04
CA ASN A 117 1.71 -1.55 -25.24
C ASN A 117 2.14 -0.81 -23.95
N ALA A 118 2.93 -1.46 -23.14
CA ALA A 118 3.49 -0.86 -21.94
C ALA A 118 4.49 0.25 -22.26
N GLY A 119 4.17 1.10 -23.21
CA GLY A 119 5.07 2.13 -23.69
C GLY A 119 6.36 1.58 -24.33
N VAL A 120 7.34 2.41 -24.43
CA VAL A 120 8.64 2.08 -25.05
C VAL A 120 9.51 1.19 -24.14
N GLY A 121 9.10 -0.05 -23.94
CA GLY A 121 9.91 -1.05 -23.22
C GLY A 121 9.74 -1.09 -21.70
N ILE A 122 8.83 -0.31 -21.14
CA ILE A 122 8.50 -0.33 -19.70
C ILE A 122 7.07 -0.83 -19.55
N GLU A 123 6.90 -1.88 -18.76
CA GLU A 123 5.57 -2.35 -18.38
C GLU A 123 4.97 -1.39 -17.36
N SER A 124 3.92 -0.66 -17.72
CA SER A 124 3.31 0.35 -16.84
C SER A 124 2.72 -0.22 -15.55
N ALA A 125 2.42 -1.52 -15.54
CA ALA A 125 2.01 -2.24 -14.34
C ALA A 125 3.16 -2.54 -13.37
N GLY A 126 4.40 -2.49 -13.82
CA GLY A 126 5.56 -2.83 -12.99
C GLY A 126 5.81 -1.81 -11.87
N THR A 127 6.32 -2.30 -10.75
CA THR A 127 6.81 -1.44 -9.65
C THR A 127 8.01 -0.63 -10.13
N VAL A 128 8.08 0.64 -9.72
CA VAL A 128 9.15 1.56 -10.14
C VAL A 128 10.54 1.05 -9.76
N ASP A 129 11.54 1.34 -10.60
CA ASP A 129 12.90 0.81 -10.45
C ASP A 129 13.54 1.14 -9.09
N ALA A 130 13.21 2.29 -8.51
CA ALA A 130 13.71 2.69 -7.20
C ALA A 130 13.27 1.76 -6.05
N LEU A 131 12.19 0.99 -6.25
CA LEU A 131 11.62 0.06 -5.27
C LEU A 131 11.59 -1.38 -5.80
N LYS A 132 12.33 -1.68 -6.85
CA LYS A 132 12.26 -2.92 -7.61
C LYS A 132 12.22 -4.18 -6.73
N PRO A 133 11.18 -5.03 -6.90
CA PRO A 133 11.13 -6.34 -6.26
C PRO A 133 12.31 -7.22 -6.67
N ARG A 134 12.79 -8.04 -5.75
CA ARG A 134 13.75 -9.12 -6.05
C ARG A 134 13.01 -10.31 -6.66
N PRO A 135 13.69 -11.19 -7.42
CA PRO A 135 13.06 -12.34 -8.06
C PRO A 135 12.36 -13.29 -7.08
N GLU A 136 12.84 -13.38 -5.84
CA GLU A 136 12.28 -14.21 -4.79
C GLU A 136 11.13 -13.58 -4.01
N GLU A 137 10.90 -12.29 -4.18
CA GLU A 137 9.85 -11.55 -3.48
C GLU A 137 8.50 -11.69 -4.20
N LEU A 138 7.44 -11.75 -3.42
CA LEU A 138 6.10 -11.95 -3.93
C LEU A 138 5.52 -10.64 -4.50
N ILE A 139 5.01 -10.75 -5.71
CA ILE A 139 4.21 -9.69 -6.35
C ILE A 139 2.79 -10.18 -6.48
N ILE A 140 1.86 -9.48 -5.84
CA ILE A 140 0.42 -9.75 -5.93
C ILE A 140 -0.16 -8.87 -7.04
N ARG A 141 -0.63 -9.48 -8.10
CA ARG A 141 -1.26 -8.80 -9.24
C ARG A 141 -2.76 -9.04 -9.25
N GLY A 142 -3.54 -7.98 -9.45
CA GLY A 142 -4.98 -8.06 -9.54
C GLY A 142 -5.60 -6.72 -9.93
N HIS A 143 -6.89 -6.76 -10.26
CA HIS A 143 -7.63 -5.55 -10.64
C HIS A 143 -8.69 -5.24 -9.57
N THR A 144 -8.25 -5.04 -8.34
CA THR A 144 -9.08 -4.66 -7.21
C THR A 144 -8.35 -3.67 -6.32
N TYR A 145 -9.08 -2.85 -5.60
CA TYR A 145 -8.49 -1.89 -4.65
C TYR A 145 -8.05 -2.60 -3.36
N ASP A 146 -8.88 -3.49 -2.84
CA ASP A 146 -8.49 -4.42 -1.78
C ASP A 146 -7.58 -5.51 -2.35
N LYS A 147 -6.35 -5.54 -1.90
CA LYS A 147 -5.33 -6.49 -2.41
C LYS A 147 -5.50 -7.92 -1.90
N PHE A 148 -6.41 -8.15 -0.98
CA PHE A 148 -6.81 -9.50 -0.56
C PHE A 148 -7.89 -10.08 -1.47
N TYR A 149 -8.78 -9.26 -2.02
CA TYR A 149 -9.93 -9.73 -2.77
C TYR A 149 -9.52 -10.41 -4.08
N GLY A 150 -9.83 -11.69 -4.20
CA GLY A 150 -9.55 -12.47 -5.41
C GLY A 150 -8.07 -12.74 -5.69
N THR A 151 -7.20 -12.56 -4.69
CA THR A 151 -5.75 -12.79 -4.81
C THR A 151 -5.25 -13.82 -3.79
N PRO A 152 -4.05 -14.36 -3.97
CA PRO A 152 -3.45 -15.27 -2.99
C PRO A 152 -2.80 -14.56 -1.79
N LEU A 153 -3.01 -13.27 -1.55
CA LEU A 153 -2.29 -12.53 -0.51
C LEU A 153 -2.51 -13.10 0.89
N ASP A 154 -3.75 -13.42 1.27
CA ASP A 154 -4.02 -13.99 2.59
C ASP A 154 -3.37 -15.35 2.76
N LEU A 155 -3.45 -16.20 1.75
CA LEU A 155 -2.77 -17.50 1.75
C LEU A 155 -1.25 -17.34 1.91
N ALA A 156 -0.64 -16.43 1.18
CA ALA A 156 0.79 -16.16 1.24
C ALA A 156 1.24 -15.68 2.63
N LEU A 157 0.47 -14.81 3.26
CA LEU A 157 0.75 -14.32 4.60
C LEU A 157 0.56 -15.42 5.66
N ARG A 158 -0.56 -16.16 5.60
CA ARG A 158 -0.86 -17.23 6.56
C ARG A 158 0.14 -18.38 6.47
N SER A 159 0.55 -18.76 5.27
CA SER A 159 1.53 -19.83 5.08
C SER A 159 2.91 -19.53 5.69
N GLN A 160 3.22 -18.26 5.87
CA GLN A 160 4.43 -17.78 6.53
C GLN A 160 4.18 -17.38 7.99
N GLU A 161 3.00 -17.66 8.52
CA GLU A 161 2.59 -17.33 9.88
C GLU A 161 2.66 -15.82 10.21
N ILE A 162 2.52 -14.96 9.19
CA ILE A 162 2.51 -13.50 9.36
C ILE A 162 1.23 -13.06 10.08
N THR A 163 1.38 -12.24 11.08
CA THR A 163 0.30 -11.66 11.89
C THR A 163 0.33 -10.14 11.92
N HIS A 164 1.47 -9.55 11.61
CA HIS A 164 1.71 -8.10 11.66
C HIS A 164 2.07 -7.58 10.27
N LEU A 165 1.43 -6.49 9.88
CA LEU A 165 1.67 -5.85 8.58
C LEU A 165 2.10 -4.41 8.78
N VAL A 166 3.21 -4.04 8.14
CA VAL A 166 3.61 -2.65 7.93
C VAL A 166 3.14 -2.24 6.55
N MET A 167 2.34 -1.20 6.45
CA MET A 167 1.64 -0.85 5.21
C MET A 167 2.10 0.48 4.65
N THR A 168 2.51 0.46 3.39
CA THR A 168 2.97 1.62 2.63
C THR A 168 2.36 1.63 1.23
N GLY A 169 2.48 2.75 0.54
CA GLY A 169 2.15 2.86 -0.88
C GLY A 169 1.03 3.81 -1.19
N ILE A 170 0.35 3.57 -2.29
CA ILE A 170 -0.66 4.47 -2.85
C ILE A 170 -1.93 3.74 -3.32
N THR A 171 -3.03 4.47 -3.49
CA THR A 171 -3.25 5.78 -2.84
C THR A 171 -3.76 5.56 -1.44
N THR A 172 -3.42 6.44 -0.53
CA THR A 172 -3.84 6.36 0.88
C THR A 172 -5.34 6.11 1.01
N ASP A 173 -6.13 6.86 0.26
CA ASP A 173 -7.60 6.88 0.32
C ASP A 173 -8.30 5.75 -0.44
N VAL A 174 -7.61 5.05 -1.35
CA VAL A 174 -8.22 3.99 -2.16
C VAL A 174 -7.58 2.63 -1.89
N CYS A 175 -6.48 2.28 -2.56
CA CYS A 175 -5.90 0.94 -2.47
C CYS A 175 -5.33 0.63 -1.08
N VAL A 176 -4.63 1.59 -0.47
CA VAL A 176 -4.11 1.42 0.90
C VAL A 176 -5.25 1.32 1.89
N ASN A 177 -6.22 2.23 1.84
CA ASN A 177 -7.38 2.21 2.72
C ASN A 177 -8.18 0.90 2.62
N SER A 178 -8.49 0.47 1.40
CA SER A 178 -9.25 -0.76 1.17
C SER A 178 -8.51 -2.00 1.69
N THR A 179 -7.22 -2.09 1.43
CA THR A 179 -6.39 -3.21 1.87
C THR A 179 -6.18 -3.22 3.38
N LEU A 180 -5.97 -2.05 3.98
CA LEU A 180 -5.77 -1.88 5.42
C LEU A 180 -7.00 -2.34 6.21
N ILE A 181 -8.18 -1.90 5.82
CA ILE A 181 -9.44 -2.31 6.45
C ILE A 181 -9.67 -3.81 6.26
N ALA A 182 -9.43 -4.33 5.06
CA ALA A 182 -9.54 -5.76 4.78
C ALA A 182 -8.55 -6.61 5.59
N ALA A 183 -7.33 -6.13 5.81
CA ALA A 183 -6.34 -6.77 6.67
C ALA A 183 -6.81 -6.86 8.12
N THR A 184 -7.33 -5.75 8.65
CA THR A 184 -7.85 -5.70 10.02
C THR A 184 -9.01 -6.68 10.23
N GLN A 185 -9.92 -6.77 9.26
CA GLN A 185 -11.04 -7.72 9.30
C GLN A 185 -10.60 -9.19 9.23
N ARG A 186 -9.35 -9.44 8.82
CA ARG A 186 -8.71 -10.76 8.83
C ARG A 186 -7.83 -10.98 10.06
N ASN A 187 -7.92 -10.09 11.06
CA ASN A 187 -7.16 -10.14 12.31
C ASN A 187 -5.64 -9.94 12.14
N TYR A 188 -5.19 -9.23 11.11
CA TYR A 188 -3.83 -8.71 11.09
C TYR A 188 -3.72 -7.46 11.97
N GLN A 189 -2.63 -7.36 12.72
CA GLN A 189 -2.23 -6.12 13.38
C GLN A 189 -1.50 -5.24 12.38
N VAL A 190 -2.10 -4.11 12.04
CA VAL A 190 -1.60 -3.23 10.99
C VAL A 190 -0.93 -1.99 11.56
N THR A 191 0.25 -1.67 11.07
CA THR A 191 0.90 -0.38 11.24
C THR A 191 0.95 0.32 9.90
N ALA A 192 0.32 1.48 9.80
CA ALA A 192 0.38 2.33 8.61
C ALA A 192 1.49 3.36 8.76
N ILE A 193 2.28 3.55 7.70
CA ILE A 193 3.38 4.50 7.69
C ILE A 193 2.90 5.82 7.12
N THR A 194 2.81 6.83 7.98
CA THR A 194 2.18 8.12 7.63
C THR A 194 2.92 8.90 6.54
N ASP A 195 4.23 8.83 6.54
CA ASP A 195 5.12 9.38 5.51
C ASP A 195 5.63 8.33 4.52
N GLY A 196 4.96 7.20 4.47
CA GLY A 196 5.13 6.11 3.49
C GLY A 196 3.86 5.85 2.67
N CYS A 197 2.83 6.68 2.83
CA CYS A 197 1.61 6.67 2.02
C CYS A 197 1.40 8.03 1.36
N ALA A 198 0.75 8.05 0.21
CA ALA A 198 0.45 9.28 -0.51
C ALA A 198 -0.91 9.20 -1.22
N SER A 199 -1.52 10.35 -1.41
CA SER A 199 -2.75 10.55 -2.18
C SER A 199 -2.65 11.84 -2.98
N PRO A 200 -3.31 11.96 -4.14
CA PRO A 200 -3.44 13.24 -4.82
C PRO A 200 -4.33 14.24 -4.06
N TRP A 201 -5.05 13.77 -3.03
CA TRP A 201 -6.01 14.55 -2.25
C TRP A 201 -5.58 14.65 -0.79
N PRO A 202 -4.92 15.75 -0.36
CA PRO A 202 -4.40 15.88 1.00
C PRO A 202 -5.44 15.73 2.10
N ASP A 203 -6.65 16.21 1.88
CA ASP A 203 -7.76 16.11 2.84
C ASP A 203 -8.24 14.67 3.02
N LEU A 204 -8.30 13.89 1.95
CA LEU A 204 -8.63 12.45 2.02
C LEU A 204 -7.50 11.64 2.65
N HIS A 205 -6.26 11.99 2.36
CA HIS A 205 -5.09 11.42 3.00
C HIS A 205 -5.16 11.58 4.52
N ASP A 206 -5.36 12.79 4.99
CA ASP A 206 -5.48 13.10 6.42
C ASP A 206 -6.71 12.44 7.06
N ALA A 207 -7.84 12.39 6.33
CA ALA A 207 -9.06 11.74 6.78
C ALA A 207 -8.86 10.25 7.02
N CYS A 208 -8.09 9.57 6.17
CA CYS A 208 -7.76 8.15 6.36
C CYS A 208 -7.04 7.91 7.68
N PHE A 209 -6.09 8.72 8.06
CA PHE A 209 -5.38 8.57 9.33
C PHE A 209 -6.32 8.74 10.53
N LYS A 210 -7.25 9.66 10.45
CA LYS A 210 -8.29 9.86 11.48
C LYS A 210 -9.25 8.68 11.58
N ILE A 211 -9.53 8.00 10.46
CA ILE A 211 -10.36 6.79 10.42
C ILE A 211 -9.59 5.59 10.98
N TRP A 212 -8.33 5.43 10.58
CA TRP A 212 -7.54 4.23 10.91
C TRP A 212 -7.14 4.16 12.38
N GLN A 213 -6.65 5.28 12.92
CA GLN A 213 -6.02 5.31 14.24
C GLN A 213 -6.93 4.78 15.37
N PRO A 214 -8.21 5.13 15.47
CA PRO A 214 -9.03 4.67 16.58
C PRO A 214 -9.45 3.21 16.51
N LYS A 215 -9.36 2.55 15.32
CA LYS A 215 -9.97 1.22 15.14
C LYS A 215 -9.17 0.24 14.29
N PHE A 216 -8.39 0.71 13.34
CA PHE A 216 -7.87 -0.17 12.28
C PHE A 216 -6.37 -0.32 12.28
N ALA A 217 -5.61 0.69 12.65
CA ALA A 217 -4.16 0.64 12.52
C ALA A 217 -3.43 1.50 13.53
N ARG A 218 -2.23 1.08 13.88
CA ARG A 218 -1.25 1.93 14.53
C ARG A 218 -0.62 2.84 13.47
N LEU A 219 -0.46 4.13 13.78
CA LEU A 219 0.21 5.09 12.90
C LEU A 219 1.64 5.31 13.38
N LYS A 220 2.61 5.18 12.47
CA LYS A 220 4.03 5.45 12.70
C LYS A 220 4.63 6.18 11.51
N THR A 221 5.66 6.96 11.75
CA THR A 221 6.53 7.44 10.68
C THR A 221 7.47 6.33 10.21
N ALA A 222 8.05 6.49 9.03
CA ALA A 222 9.07 5.56 8.54
C ALA A 222 10.26 5.46 9.49
N ALA A 223 10.71 6.57 10.06
CA ALA A 223 11.82 6.59 11.03
C ALA A 223 11.50 5.78 12.30
N GLU A 224 10.29 5.91 12.84
CA GLU A 224 9.84 5.12 13.99
C GLU A 224 9.76 3.63 13.67
N ALA A 225 9.19 3.28 12.52
CA ALA A 225 9.08 1.90 12.07
C ALA A 225 10.46 1.27 11.78
N LEU A 226 11.37 2.02 11.16
CA LEU A 226 12.76 1.60 10.92
C LEU A 226 13.45 1.24 12.23
N SER A 227 13.41 2.14 13.22
CA SER A 227 14.00 1.90 14.54
C SER A 227 13.45 0.64 15.20
N GLU A 228 12.15 0.38 15.02
CA GLU A 228 11.48 -0.81 15.56
C GLU A 228 11.89 -2.09 14.82
N ILE A 229 11.95 -2.06 13.48
CA ILE A 229 12.36 -3.21 12.66
C ILE A 229 13.83 -3.56 12.90
N GLU A 230 14.71 -2.58 12.98
CA GLU A 230 16.14 -2.78 13.27
C GLU A 230 16.37 -3.41 14.65
N ALA A 231 15.50 -3.12 15.60
CA ALA A 231 15.60 -3.64 16.98
C ALA A 231 15.05 -5.06 17.17
N ILE A 232 14.28 -5.60 16.23
CA ILE A 232 13.80 -6.99 16.33
C ILE A 232 14.95 -7.98 16.11
N SER A 233 15.06 -8.94 17.01
CA SER A 233 16.09 -10.01 17.03
C SER A 233 15.46 -11.37 16.80
#